data_aeaa4c448356528a6c629df13d534e7a
#
_entry.id   aeaa4c448356528a6c629df13d534e7a
#
_cell.length_a   1.000
_cell.length_b   1.000
_cell.length_c   1.000
_cell.angle_alpha   90.00
_cell.angle_beta   90.00
_cell.angle_gamma   90.00
#
_symmetry.space_group_name_H-M   'P 1'
#
loop_
_entity.id
_entity.type
_entity.pdbx_description
1 polymer ?
#
loop_
_entity_poly.entity_id
_entity_poly.type
_entity_poly.pdbx_seq_one_letter_code
_entity_poly.pdbx_strand_id
1 'polypeptide(L)'
;MFDDEATPLPNLSVQQLEYLLAAANHPTRAAAAEQLGVTPSALTQGLTELERRVGLSLFERRGKFTVLRPQAEQVLDYARRVIAETRDLKNWTQTELAGTSGQIRLGTVDAVAVHHRANEIREFHKSLPKVDLRLTVAPSGQLLEALFDGALDIVACVEPEIIPDGLSSEVFLEEPLFIYAPKGKVIRDPKKWGPWVSFPKGSHTREVIASSLAALGASYEVTAESNQPEVLAEMVRLGLGWAVLPSAQAKTGIENLTPIKKTPLAIRRLVLMRRSSSPLDSATQTLVKYLKKIET
;
A
#
# COMPACT_ATOMS: atom_id res chain seq x y z
N MET A 1 -27.25 -33.58 -20.05
CA MET A 1 -26.77 -34.52 -19.03
C MET A 1 -25.26 -34.29 -18.98
N PHE A 2 -24.83 -33.36 -18.16
CA PHE A 2 -23.41 -33.07 -17.97
C PHE A 2 -22.99 -33.94 -16.80
N ASP A 3 -22.29 -35.04 -17.07
CA ASP A 3 -21.54 -35.80 -16.08
C ASP A 3 -20.37 -34.95 -15.65
N ASP A 4 -20.61 -34.11 -14.66
CA ASP A 4 -19.59 -33.38 -13.93
C ASP A 4 -19.03 -34.33 -12.85
N GLU A 5 -18.15 -35.26 -13.25
CA GLU A 5 -17.27 -35.91 -12.28
C GLU A 5 -16.39 -34.81 -11.68
N ALA A 6 -16.92 -34.15 -10.64
CA ALA A 6 -16.23 -33.10 -9.92
C ALA A 6 -14.89 -33.65 -9.40
N THR A 7 -13.81 -33.32 -10.06
CA THR A 7 -12.46 -33.61 -9.56
C THR A 7 -12.37 -33.11 -8.13
N PRO A 8 -12.09 -33.96 -7.13
CA PRO A 8 -12.08 -33.52 -5.75
C PRO A 8 -11.08 -32.41 -5.55
N LEU A 9 -11.48 -31.34 -4.82
CA LEU A 9 -10.61 -30.24 -4.51
C LEU A 9 -9.38 -30.72 -3.74
N PRO A 10 -8.19 -30.13 -3.99
CA PRO A 10 -6.99 -30.48 -3.24
C PRO A 10 -7.19 -30.15 -1.77
N ASN A 11 -6.88 -31.09 -0.88
CA ASN A 11 -6.96 -30.91 0.57
C ASN A 11 -5.76 -30.05 1.05
N LEU A 12 -5.88 -28.73 0.97
CA LEU A 12 -4.85 -27.77 1.39
C LEU A 12 -5.12 -27.29 2.83
N SER A 13 -4.08 -27.18 3.64
CA SER A 13 -4.19 -26.56 4.98
C SER A 13 -3.68 -25.11 4.95
N VAL A 14 -4.29 -24.24 5.76
CA VAL A 14 -3.82 -22.85 5.93
C VAL A 14 -2.35 -22.82 6.36
N GLN A 15 -1.94 -23.75 7.24
CA GLN A 15 -0.55 -23.85 7.67
C GLN A 15 0.43 -24.12 6.52
N GLN A 16 0.06 -24.97 5.55
CA GLN A 16 0.89 -25.20 4.37
C GLN A 16 1.02 -23.94 3.50
N LEU A 17 -0.04 -23.16 3.39
CA LEU A 17 -0.03 -21.89 2.69
C LEU A 17 0.81 -20.84 3.42
N GLU A 18 0.78 -20.80 4.75
CA GLU A 18 1.69 -19.96 5.55
C GLU A 18 3.16 -20.35 5.35
N TYR A 19 3.45 -21.64 5.25
CA TYR A 19 4.79 -22.13 4.93
C TYR A 19 5.27 -21.66 3.55
N LEU A 20 4.39 -21.70 2.55
CA LEU A 20 4.69 -21.21 1.20
C LEU A 20 5.01 -19.71 1.24
N LEU A 21 4.15 -18.91 1.87
CA LEU A 21 4.32 -17.46 1.96
C LEU A 21 5.63 -17.09 2.69
N ALA A 22 5.92 -17.72 3.82
CA ALA A 22 7.17 -17.48 4.54
C ALA A 22 8.40 -17.88 3.73
N ALA A 23 8.35 -19.03 3.05
CA ALA A 23 9.46 -19.50 2.22
C ALA A 23 9.70 -18.63 0.98
N ALA A 24 8.67 -17.99 0.44
CA ALA A 24 8.80 -17.06 -0.68
C ALA A 24 9.40 -15.71 -0.25
N ASN A 25 9.13 -15.27 0.99
CA ASN A 25 9.56 -13.97 1.51
C ASN A 25 10.95 -14.00 2.20
N HIS A 26 11.55 -15.18 2.37
CA HIS A 26 12.84 -15.30 3.04
C HIS A 26 13.90 -15.95 2.13
N PRO A 27 15.16 -15.50 2.23
CA PRO A 27 16.23 -16.01 1.39
C PRO A 27 16.59 -17.48 1.69
N THR A 28 16.25 -17.97 2.89
CA THR A 28 16.53 -19.34 3.31
C THR A 28 15.35 -19.97 4.04
N ARG A 29 15.21 -21.30 3.92
CA ARG A 29 14.18 -22.05 4.67
C ARG A 29 14.37 -21.99 6.18
N ALA A 30 15.61 -21.81 6.64
CA ALA A 30 15.89 -21.65 8.07
C ALA A 30 15.30 -20.35 8.62
N ALA A 31 15.51 -19.22 7.92
CA ALA A 31 14.92 -17.92 8.30
C ALA A 31 13.38 -17.94 8.24
N ALA A 32 12.80 -18.59 7.22
CA ALA A 32 11.35 -18.76 7.13
C ALA A 32 10.79 -19.60 8.29
N ALA A 33 11.48 -20.67 8.66
CA ALA A 33 11.07 -21.53 9.78
C ALA A 33 11.17 -20.81 11.13
N GLU A 34 12.21 -20.02 11.34
CA GLU A 34 12.41 -19.19 12.51
C GLU A 34 11.26 -18.17 12.68
N GLN A 35 10.89 -17.48 11.60
CA GLN A 35 9.75 -16.54 11.60
C GLN A 35 8.44 -17.20 12.03
N LEU A 36 8.22 -18.45 11.61
CA LEU A 36 6.99 -19.20 11.92
C LEU A 36 7.05 -19.95 13.26
N GLY A 37 8.20 -19.94 13.95
CA GLY A 37 8.39 -20.69 15.20
C GLY A 37 8.35 -22.21 15.00
N VAL A 38 8.75 -22.71 13.82
CA VAL A 38 8.77 -24.14 13.48
C VAL A 38 10.18 -24.62 13.15
N THR A 39 10.38 -25.94 13.09
CA THR A 39 11.67 -26.49 12.66
C THR A 39 11.81 -26.41 11.13
N PRO A 40 13.05 -26.25 10.58
CA PRO A 40 13.27 -26.29 9.14
C PRO A 40 12.81 -27.60 8.47
N SER A 41 12.83 -28.70 9.21
CA SER A 41 12.32 -30.00 8.76
C SER A 41 10.79 -29.96 8.59
N ALA A 42 10.06 -29.45 9.58
CA ALA A 42 8.60 -29.31 9.51
C ALA A 42 8.16 -28.40 8.34
N LEU A 43 8.83 -27.25 8.17
CA LEU A 43 8.60 -26.38 7.03
C LEU A 43 8.82 -27.12 5.69
N THR A 44 9.94 -27.85 5.59
CA THR A 44 10.27 -28.59 4.35
C THR A 44 9.25 -29.68 4.05
N GLN A 45 8.84 -30.45 5.06
CA GLN A 45 7.81 -31.48 4.89
C GLN A 45 6.46 -30.89 4.48
N GLY A 46 6.04 -29.78 5.12
CA GLY A 46 4.80 -29.10 4.77
C GLY A 46 4.79 -28.56 3.35
N LEU A 47 5.91 -28.00 2.87
CA LEU A 47 6.05 -27.53 1.49
C LEU A 47 6.06 -28.70 0.48
N THR A 48 6.75 -29.79 0.78
CA THR A 48 6.76 -30.98 -0.09
C THR A 48 5.35 -31.57 -0.22
N GLU A 49 4.60 -31.62 0.89
CA GLU A 49 3.22 -32.11 0.85
C GLU A 49 2.30 -31.13 0.09
N LEU A 50 2.51 -29.81 0.20
CA LEU A 50 1.79 -28.82 -0.59
C LEU A 50 2.07 -29.02 -2.10
N GLU A 51 3.33 -29.15 -2.50
CA GLU A 51 3.73 -29.42 -3.88
C GLU A 51 3.06 -30.69 -4.42
N ARG A 52 3.05 -31.75 -3.61
CA ARG A 52 2.38 -33.02 -3.98
C ARG A 52 0.87 -32.85 -4.19
N ARG A 53 0.19 -32.07 -3.34
CA ARG A 53 -1.27 -31.83 -3.41
C ARG A 53 -1.67 -30.92 -4.57
N VAL A 54 -0.85 -29.91 -4.84
CA VAL A 54 -1.07 -28.98 -5.96
C VAL A 54 -0.64 -29.62 -7.29
N GLY A 55 0.24 -30.63 -7.25
CA GLY A 55 0.79 -31.27 -8.45
C GLY A 55 1.84 -30.42 -9.18
N LEU A 56 2.42 -29.42 -8.50
CA LEU A 56 3.38 -28.47 -9.08
C LEU A 56 4.56 -28.26 -8.12
N SER A 57 5.78 -28.32 -8.65
CA SER A 57 6.97 -27.90 -7.89
C SER A 57 6.99 -26.37 -7.77
N LEU A 58 6.94 -25.87 -6.55
CA LEU A 58 6.84 -24.44 -6.26
C LEU A 58 8.19 -23.75 -6.24
N PHE A 59 9.25 -24.47 -5.85
CA PHE A 59 10.59 -23.90 -5.69
C PHE A 59 11.62 -24.60 -6.57
N GLU A 60 12.65 -23.86 -6.92
CA GLU A 60 13.87 -24.39 -7.54
C GLU A 60 15.11 -23.95 -6.78
N ARG A 61 16.18 -24.73 -6.86
CA ARG A 61 17.46 -24.39 -6.24
C ARG A 61 18.34 -23.65 -7.24
N ARG A 62 18.74 -22.43 -6.87
CA ARG A 62 19.72 -21.63 -7.59
C ARG A 62 20.96 -21.39 -6.71
N GLY A 63 21.95 -22.27 -6.83
CA GLY A 63 23.14 -22.23 -5.99
C GLY A 63 22.81 -22.50 -4.51
N LYS A 64 23.02 -21.51 -3.64
CA LYS A 64 22.72 -21.57 -2.19
C LYS A 64 21.30 -21.15 -1.84
N PHE A 65 20.57 -20.56 -2.79
CA PHE A 65 19.22 -20.01 -2.55
C PHE A 65 18.14 -20.94 -3.08
N THR A 66 16.99 -20.85 -2.46
CA THR A 66 15.75 -21.45 -2.94
C THR A 66 14.88 -20.33 -3.49
N VAL A 67 14.49 -20.42 -4.76
CA VAL A 67 13.75 -19.37 -5.47
C VAL A 67 12.40 -19.93 -5.90
N LEU A 68 11.34 -19.11 -5.76
CA LEU A 68 10.02 -19.45 -6.25
C LEU A 68 10.06 -19.58 -7.80
N ARG A 69 9.40 -20.60 -8.33
CA ARG A 69 9.28 -20.78 -9.78
C ARG A 69 8.23 -19.82 -10.34
N PRO A 70 8.40 -19.30 -11.57
CA PRO A 70 7.41 -18.39 -12.15
C PRO A 70 5.98 -18.97 -12.20
N GLN A 71 5.86 -20.28 -12.44
CA GLN A 71 4.55 -20.97 -12.47
C GLN A 71 3.89 -21.04 -11.08
N ALA A 72 4.65 -20.90 -10.01
CA ALA A 72 4.16 -20.95 -8.63
C ALA A 72 3.58 -19.62 -8.13
N GLU A 73 3.75 -18.52 -8.88
CA GLU A 73 3.19 -17.20 -8.50
C GLU A 73 1.67 -17.26 -8.27
N GLN A 74 0.93 -17.96 -9.11
CA GLN A 74 -0.52 -18.10 -8.93
C GLN A 74 -0.89 -18.88 -7.65
N VAL A 75 -0.07 -19.86 -7.28
CA VAL A 75 -0.28 -20.61 -6.03
C VAL A 75 0.07 -19.72 -4.83
N LEU A 76 1.11 -18.89 -4.95
CA LEU A 76 1.48 -17.91 -3.93
C LEU A 76 0.38 -16.85 -3.74
N ASP A 77 -0.18 -16.32 -4.81
CA ASP A 77 -1.28 -15.35 -4.75
C ASP A 77 -2.55 -15.95 -4.15
N TYR A 78 -2.84 -17.20 -4.47
CA TYR A 78 -3.91 -17.96 -3.82
C TYR A 78 -3.63 -18.08 -2.30
N ALA A 79 -2.41 -18.47 -1.92
CA ALA A 79 -2.02 -18.59 -0.52
C ALA A 79 -2.18 -17.27 0.25
N ARG A 80 -1.75 -16.15 -0.34
CA ARG A 80 -1.94 -14.79 0.24
C ARG A 80 -3.40 -14.52 0.53
N ARG A 81 -4.28 -14.74 -0.45
CA ARG A 81 -5.73 -14.50 -0.28
C ARG A 81 -6.34 -15.38 0.82
N VAL A 82 -6.08 -16.68 0.81
CA VAL A 82 -6.63 -17.59 1.83
C VAL A 82 -6.14 -17.27 3.23
N ILE A 83 -4.86 -16.92 3.39
CA ILE A 83 -4.29 -16.52 4.68
C ILE A 83 -4.93 -15.20 5.14
N ALA A 84 -5.08 -14.22 4.23
CA ALA A 84 -5.71 -12.94 4.54
C ALA A 84 -7.17 -13.13 4.99
N GLU A 85 -7.97 -13.90 4.25
CA GLU A 85 -9.36 -14.20 4.58
C GLU A 85 -9.48 -14.97 5.92
N THR A 86 -8.56 -15.89 6.18
CA THR A 86 -8.54 -16.61 7.47
C THR A 86 -8.23 -15.67 8.64
N ARG A 87 -7.32 -14.71 8.45
CA ARG A 87 -7.03 -13.66 9.44
C ARG A 87 -8.23 -12.75 9.66
N ASP A 88 -8.90 -12.37 8.58
CA ASP A 88 -10.10 -11.53 8.65
C ASP A 88 -11.21 -12.23 9.44
N LEU A 89 -11.46 -13.50 9.16
CA LEU A 89 -12.42 -14.31 9.92
C LEU A 89 -12.04 -14.37 11.42
N LYS A 90 -10.77 -14.60 11.72
CA LYS A 90 -10.28 -14.62 13.11
C LYS A 90 -10.50 -13.26 13.79
N ASN A 91 -10.16 -12.16 13.13
CA ASN A 91 -10.32 -10.81 13.68
C ASN A 91 -11.81 -10.50 13.90
N TRP A 92 -12.65 -10.79 12.92
CA TRP A 92 -14.09 -10.59 13.00
C TRP A 92 -14.71 -11.38 14.18
N THR A 93 -14.38 -12.67 14.32
CA THR A 93 -14.89 -13.49 15.43
C THR A 93 -14.43 -12.97 16.79
N GLN A 94 -13.19 -12.49 16.91
CA GLN A 94 -12.70 -11.89 18.13
C GLN A 94 -13.42 -10.60 18.48
N THR A 95 -13.72 -9.76 17.48
CA THR A 95 -14.44 -8.49 17.67
C THR A 95 -15.90 -8.73 18.03
N GLU A 96 -16.58 -9.69 17.40
CA GLU A 96 -17.98 -10.07 17.74
C GLU A 96 -18.10 -10.60 19.17
N LEU A 97 -17.15 -11.43 19.61
CA LEU A 97 -17.14 -11.98 20.97
C LEU A 97 -16.79 -10.92 22.05
N ALA A 98 -15.96 -9.96 21.70
CA ALA A 98 -15.46 -8.94 22.63
C ALA A 98 -16.28 -7.63 22.62
N GLY A 99 -17.27 -7.49 21.74
CA GLY A 99 -18.08 -6.27 21.58
C GLY A 99 -17.30 -5.14 20.93
N THR A 100 -17.10 -4.00 21.62
CA THR A 100 -16.39 -2.82 21.11
C THR A 100 -14.86 -2.91 21.24
N SER A 101 -14.30 -4.09 21.48
CA SER A 101 -12.86 -4.31 21.55
C SER A 101 -12.41 -5.14 20.36
N GLY A 102 -11.21 -4.85 19.84
CA GLY A 102 -10.62 -5.54 18.68
C GLY A 102 -9.36 -4.83 18.24
N GLN A 103 -8.74 -5.32 17.19
CA GLN A 103 -7.57 -4.69 16.59
C GLN A 103 -7.91 -4.22 15.18
N ILE A 104 -7.51 -2.99 14.84
CA ILE A 104 -7.57 -2.46 13.48
C ILE A 104 -6.16 -2.08 13.05
N ARG A 105 -5.70 -2.62 11.93
CA ARG A 105 -4.40 -2.31 11.33
C ARG A 105 -4.64 -1.37 10.15
N LEU A 106 -4.46 -0.07 10.40
CA LEU A 106 -4.63 1.00 9.43
C LEU A 106 -3.30 1.34 8.77
N GLY A 107 -3.22 1.22 7.46
CA GLY A 107 -2.12 1.75 6.66
C GLY A 107 -2.45 3.12 6.10
N THR A 108 -1.52 4.09 6.17
CA THR A 108 -1.74 5.40 5.54
C THR A 108 -0.48 5.90 4.86
N VAL A 109 -0.64 6.72 3.82
CA VAL A 109 0.45 7.61 3.39
C VAL A 109 0.60 8.76 4.38
N ASP A 110 1.80 9.34 4.45
CA ASP A 110 2.14 10.47 5.33
C ASP A 110 1.16 11.64 5.23
N ALA A 111 0.78 12.02 4.01
CA ALA A 111 -0.17 13.10 3.76
C ALA A 111 -1.50 12.90 4.51
N VAL A 112 -2.01 11.69 4.57
CA VAL A 112 -3.24 11.36 5.30
C VAL A 112 -3.03 11.44 6.80
N ALA A 113 -1.97 10.80 7.31
CA ALA A 113 -1.71 10.73 8.74
C ALA A 113 -1.39 12.10 9.37
N VAL A 114 -0.72 12.98 8.61
CA VAL A 114 -0.20 14.26 9.15
C VAL A 114 -1.08 15.45 8.78
N HIS A 115 -1.52 15.53 7.52
CA HIS A 115 -2.16 16.74 7.00
C HIS A 115 -3.67 16.66 6.87
N HIS A 116 -4.22 15.48 6.54
CA HIS A 116 -5.62 15.39 6.17
C HIS A 116 -6.53 14.74 7.20
N ARG A 117 -6.02 13.74 7.98
CA ARG A 117 -6.88 12.93 8.87
C ARG A 117 -6.29 12.72 10.28
N ALA A 118 -5.30 13.51 10.67
CA ALA A 118 -4.70 13.42 12.00
C ALA A 118 -5.72 13.60 13.13
N ASN A 119 -6.66 14.54 12.97
CA ASN A 119 -7.71 14.82 13.96
C ASN A 119 -8.73 13.72 14.01
N GLU A 120 -9.19 13.22 12.86
CA GLU A 120 -10.18 12.14 12.73
C GLU A 120 -9.65 10.84 13.31
N ILE A 121 -8.39 10.49 13.06
CA ILE A 121 -7.72 9.33 13.65
C ILE A 121 -7.64 9.48 15.17
N ARG A 122 -7.31 10.68 15.68
CA ARG A 122 -7.26 10.97 17.11
C ARG A 122 -8.65 10.88 17.76
N GLU A 123 -9.68 11.43 17.13
CA GLU A 123 -11.07 11.37 17.63
C GLU A 123 -11.58 9.94 17.65
N PHE A 124 -11.33 9.16 16.58
CA PHE A 124 -11.66 7.75 16.55
C PHE A 124 -11.01 6.99 17.73
N HIS A 125 -9.71 7.17 17.94
CA HIS A 125 -8.98 6.51 19.03
C HIS A 125 -9.55 6.87 20.42
N LYS A 126 -9.98 8.12 20.60
CA LYS A 126 -10.65 8.56 21.84
C LYS A 126 -12.03 7.99 22.00
N SER A 127 -12.79 7.85 20.92
CA SER A 127 -14.19 7.37 20.95
C SER A 127 -14.29 5.87 21.22
N LEU A 128 -13.28 5.10 20.81
CA LEU A 128 -13.21 3.65 20.97
C LEU A 128 -11.90 3.22 21.67
N PRO A 129 -11.71 3.56 22.97
CA PRO A 129 -10.43 3.35 23.65
C PRO A 129 -10.05 1.89 23.87
N LYS A 130 -11.00 0.96 23.70
CA LYS A 130 -10.76 -0.48 23.79
C LYS A 130 -10.31 -1.11 22.47
N VAL A 131 -10.35 -0.35 21.37
CA VAL A 131 -9.85 -0.80 20.07
C VAL A 131 -8.33 -0.57 20.00
N ASP A 132 -7.57 -1.63 19.77
CA ASP A 132 -6.12 -1.54 19.48
C ASP A 132 -5.94 -1.05 18.04
N LEU A 133 -5.84 0.27 17.86
CA LEU A 133 -5.57 0.88 16.56
C LEU A 133 -4.07 0.88 16.30
N ARG A 134 -3.63 0.08 15.32
CA ARG A 134 -2.24 0.06 14.85
C ARG A 134 -2.12 0.83 13.55
N LEU A 135 -1.29 1.88 13.56
CA LEU A 135 -1.06 2.74 12.43
C LEU A 135 0.30 2.44 11.79
N THR A 136 0.30 2.16 10.50
CA THR A 136 1.50 2.03 9.67
C THR A 136 1.52 3.14 8.63
N VAL A 137 2.63 3.89 8.57
CA VAL A 137 2.83 4.92 7.54
C VAL A 137 3.89 4.44 6.56
N ALA A 138 3.52 4.34 5.28
CA ALA A 138 4.40 3.85 4.22
C ALA A 138 3.96 4.35 2.84
N PRO A 139 4.78 4.20 1.78
CA PRO A 139 4.36 4.45 0.40
C PRO A 139 3.18 3.55 -0.04
N SER A 140 2.33 4.06 -0.94
CA SER A 140 1.10 3.40 -1.38
C SER A 140 1.31 1.95 -1.85
N GLY A 141 2.36 1.68 -2.65
CA GLY A 141 2.65 0.32 -3.13
C GLY A 141 2.86 -0.67 -1.99
N GLN A 142 3.69 -0.32 -0.99
CA GLN A 142 3.95 -1.17 0.17
C GLN A 142 2.68 -1.38 1.02
N LEU A 143 1.85 -0.34 1.14
CA LEU A 143 0.58 -0.44 1.86
C LEU A 143 -0.40 -1.38 1.16
N LEU A 144 -0.45 -1.34 -0.18
CA LEU A 144 -1.31 -2.23 -0.96
C LEU A 144 -0.85 -3.68 -0.91
N GLU A 145 0.46 -3.93 -0.98
CA GLU A 145 1.02 -5.27 -0.75
C GLU A 145 0.66 -5.80 0.64
N ALA A 146 0.85 -4.99 1.69
CA ALA A 146 0.50 -5.36 3.06
C ALA A 146 -1.01 -5.57 3.26
N LEU A 147 -1.85 -4.81 2.55
CA LEU A 147 -3.30 -5.02 2.53
C LEU A 147 -3.65 -6.34 1.86
N PHE A 148 -3.05 -6.63 0.72
CA PHE A 148 -3.27 -7.86 -0.03
C PHE A 148 -2.85 -9.11 0.77
N ASP A 149 -1.70 -9.04 1.45
CA ASP A 149 -1.17 -10.10 2.32
C ASP A 149 -1.93 -10.25 3.66
N GLY A 150 -2.94 -9.40 3.91
CA GLY A 150 -3.69 -9.41 5.17
C GLY A 150 -2.91 -8.92 6.38
N ALA A 151 -1.78 -8.22 6.18
CA ALA A 151 -1.04 -7.55 7.23
C ALA A 151 -1.71 -6.23 7.67
N LEU A 152 -2.49 -5.62 6.79
CA LEU A 152 -3.34 -4.46 7.06
C LEU A 152 -4.81 -4.80 6.79
N ASP A 153 -5.73 -4.11 7.47
CA ASP A 153 -7.18 -4.31 7.35
C ASP A 153 -7.78 -3.26 6.40
N ILE A 154 -7.29 -2.03 6.48
CA ILE A 154 -7.70 -0.90 5.67
C ILE A 154 -6.49 -0.02 5.36
N VAL A 155 -6.50 0.58 4.18
CA VAL A 155 -5.44 1.47 3.72
C VAL A 155 -6.02 2.77 3.20
N ALA A 156 -5.44 3.90 3.63
CA ALA A 156 -5.71 5.22 3.08
C ALA A 156 -4.49 5.68 2.27
N CYS A 157 -4.56 5.61 0.94
CA CYS A 157 -3.41 5.83 0.06
C CYS A 157 -3.77 6.61 -1.21
N VAL A 158 -2.76 6.89 -2.03
CA VAL A 158 -2.98 7.43 -3.37
C VAL A 158 -3.55 6.33 -4.25
N GLU A 159 -4.61 6.66 -4.99
CA GLU A 159 -5.28 5.72 -5.91
C GLU A 159 -4.27 5.17 -6.94
N PRO A 160 -4.16 3.85 -7.09
CA PRO A 160 -3.36 3.26 -8.16
C PRO A 160 -4.04 3.45 -9.51
N GLU A 161 -3.28 3.43 -10.61
CA GLU A 161 -3.82 3.50 -11.97
C GLU A 161 -4.79 2.34 -12.26
N ILE A 162 -4.46 1.16 -11.76
CA ILE A 162 -5.30 -0.04 -11.85
C ILE A 162 -5.56 -0.54 -10.43
N ILE A 163 -6.82 -0.67 -10.06
CA ILE A 163 -7.21 -1.25 -8.78
C ILE A 163 -6.99 -2.77 -8.88
N PRO A 164 -6.14 -3.37 -8.01
CA PRO A 164 -5.91 -4.80 -8.03
C PRO A 164 -7.19 -5.61 -7.78
N ASP A 165 -7.31 -6.74 -8.48
CA ASP A 165 -8.42 -7.68 -8.27
C ASP A 165 -8.50 -8.11 -6.79
N GLY A 166 -9.73 -8.21 -6.28
CA GLY A 166 -9.96 -8.55 -4.87
C GLY A 166 -9.87 -7.39 -3.89
N LEU A 167 -9.51 -6.18 -4.34
CA LEU A 167 -9.56 -4.96 -3.53
C LEU A 167 -10.73 -4.07 -3.96
N SER A 168 -11.34 -3.41 -2.99
CA SER A 168 -12.31 -2.32 -3.21
C SER A 168 -11.66 -0.98 -2.90
N SER A 169 -12.01 0.03 -3.68
CA SER A 169 -11.48 1.39 -3.56
C SER A 169 -12.63 2.39 -3.45
N GLU A 170 -12.48 3.37 -2.57
CA GLU A 170 -13.44 4.45 -2.41
C GLU A 170 -12.71 5.78 -2.20
N VAL A 171 -12.93 6.75 -3.08
CA VAL A 171 -12.33 8.10 -2.98
C VAL A 171 -12.90 8.82 -1.77
N PHE A 172 -12.04 9.37 -0.92
CA PHE A 172 -12.44 10.18 0.24
C PHE A 172 -11.87 11.60 0.21
N LEU A 173 -10.85 11.85 -0.62
CA LEU A 173 -10.26 13.18 -0.79
C LEU A 173 -9.64 13.35 -2.16
N GLU A 174 -9.81 14.52 -2.75
CA GLU A 174 -9.11 14.98 -3.95
C GLU A 174 -8.11 16.05 -3.57
N GLU A 175 -6.83 15.84 -3.91
CA GLU A 175 -5.75 16.72 -3.50
C GLU A 175 -5.07 17.33 -4.74
N PRO A 176 -5.15 18.67 -4.88
CA PRO A 176 -4.54 19.36 -6.00
C PRO A 176 -3.02 19.44 -5.85
N LEU A 177 -2.31 19.15 -6.95
CA LEU A 177 -0.86 19.20 -7.06
C LEU A 177 -0.43 20.42 -7.88
N PHE A 178 0.51 21.20 -7.35
CA PHE A 178 1.00 22.43 -7.95
C PHE A 178 2.49 22.32 -8.30
N ILE A 179 2.90 23.06 -9.33
CA ILE A 179 4.30 23.13 -9.73
C ILE A 179 5.00 24.24 -8.94
N TYR A 180 6.16 23.89 -8.39
CA TYR A 180 7.06 24.81 -7.68
C TYR A 180 8.42 24.83 -8.35
N ALA A 181 8.97 26.04 -8.51
CA ALA A 181 10.28 26.29 -9.09
C ALA A 181 11.24 26.86 -8.04
N PRO A 182 12.55 26.66 -8.21
CA PRO A 182 13.55 27.39 -7.44
C PRO A 182 13.37 28.91 -7.56
N LYS A 183 13.73 29.64 -6.50
CA LYS A 183 13.61 31.12 -6.42
C LYS A 183 14.27 31.79 -7.64
N GLY A 184 13.53 32.71 -8.27
CA GLY A 184 14.00 33.46 -9.42
C GLY A 184 13.86 32.75 -10.77
N LYS A 185 13.43 31.48 -10.80
CA LYS A 185 13.19 30.76 -12.04
C LYS A 185 11.71 30.84 -12.45
N VAL A 186 11.39 31.78 -13.33
CA VAL A 186 10.05 31.91 -13.93
C VAL A 186 10.17 31.61 -15.44
N ILE A 187 9.85 30.37 -15.84
CA ILE A 187 9.91 29.93 -17.23
C ILE A 187 8.49 29.62 -17.71
N ARG A 188 8.02 30.33 -18.74
CA ARG A 188 6.65 30.15 -19.29
C ARG A 188 6.51 28.90 -20.15
N ASP A 189 7.58 28.50 -20.85
CA ASP A 189 7.59 27.34 -21.75
C ASP A 189 7.78 26.03 -20.96
N PRO A 190 6.77 25.13 -20.95
CA PRO A 190 6.87 23.84 -20.25
C PRO A 190 8.06 22.99 -20.69
N LYS A 191 8.48 23.08 -21.94
CA LYS A 191 9.63 22.32 -22.48
C LYS A 191 10.97 22.69 -21.81
N LYS A 192 11.01 23.81 -21.11
CA LYS A 192 12.21 24.32 -20.41
C LYS A 192 12.13 24.17 -18.90
N TRP A 193 11.08 23.51 -18.37
CA TRP A 193 10.97 23.23 -16.94
C TRP A 193 11.92 22.12 -16.51
N GLY A 194 12.39 22.18 -15.29
CA GLY A 194 13.29 21.19 -14.72
C GLY A 194 14.72 21.72 -14.52
N PRO A 195 15.67 20.86 -14.14
CA PRO A 195 15.44 19.45 -13.77
C PRO A 195 14.47 19.30 -12.58
N TRP A 196 13.99 18.07 -12.34
CA TRP A 196 12.98 17.79 -11.33
C TRP A 196 13.55 17.06 -10.12
N VAL A 197 13.03 17.41 -8.94
CA VAL A 197 13.09 16.57 -7.73
C VAL A 197 11.70 15.98 -7.52
N SER A 198 11.61 14.69 -7.26
CA SER A 198 10.32 14.01 -7.31
C SER A 198 10.23 12.79 -6.39
N PHE A 199 9.05 12.20 -6.33
CA PHE A 199 8.83 10.92 -5.69
C PHE A 199 9.60 9.81 -6.42
N PRO A 200 9.99 8.70 -5.73
CA PRO A 200 10.69 7.58 -6.35
C PRO A 200 9.90 6.90 -7.46
N LYS A 201 10.59 6.15 -8.31
CA LYS A 201 9.95 5.28 -9.30
C LYS A 201 9.01 4.29 -8.61
N GLY A 202 7.85 4.03 -9.21
CA GLY A 202 6.80 3.18 -8.64
C GLY A 202 5.90 3.89 -7.62
N SER A 203 6.10 5.19 -7.38
CA SER A 203 5.14 5.99 -6.61
C SER A 203 3.94 6.37 -7.48
N HIS A 204 2.73 6.06 -7.05
CA HIS A 204 1.50 6.46 -7.76
C HIS A 204 1.40 7.98 -7.95
N THR A 205 1.88 8.78 -7.00
CA THR A 205 1.98 10.24 -7.17
C THR A 205 2.91 10.62 -8.32
N ARG A 206 4.06 9.94 -8.47
CA ARG A 206 4.99 10.19 -9.58
C ARG A 206 4.38 9.86 -10.94
N GLU A 207 3.57 8.82 -11.03
CA GLU A 207 2.87 8.43 -12.26
C GLU A 207 1.87 9.50 -12.68
N VAL A 208 1.07 10.03 -11.75
CA VAL A 208 0.15 11.15 -11.97
C VAL A 208 0.91 12.40 -12.46
N ILE A 209 2.05 12.71 -11.84
CA ILE A 209 2.89 13.86 -12.21
C ILE A 209 3.46 13.66 -13.62
N ALA A 210 4.03 12.50 -13.89
CA ALA A 210 4.69 12.19 -15.16
C ALA A 210 3.72 12.31 -16.34
N SER A 211 2.53 11.70 -16.23
CA SER A 211 1.48 11.78 -17.25
C SER A 211 1.00 13.21 -17.49
N SER A 212 0.82 13.98 -16.40
CA SER A 212 0.35 15.38 -16.50
C SER A 212 1.41 16.31 -17.10
N LEU A 213 2.69 16.12 -16.80
CA LEU A 213 3.79 16.88 -17.42
C LEU A 213 3.96 16.50 -18.89
N ALA A 214 3.85 15.23 -19.24
CA ALA A 214 3.91 14.75 -20.61
C ALA A 214 2.78 15.37 -21.48
N ALA A 215 1.57 15.48 -20.93
CA ALA A 215 0.44 16.14 -21.61
C ALA A 215 0.71 17.62 -21.92
N LEU A 216 1.59 18.29 -21.17
CA LEU A 216 2.03 19.67 -21.42
C LEU A 216 3.28 19.74 -22.33
N GLY A 217 3.83 18.60 -22.75
CA GLY A 217 5.08 18.52 -23.52
C GLY A 217 6.32 18.88 -22.70
N ALA A 218 6.23 18.84 -21.36
CA ALA A 218 7.36 19.10 -20.48
C ALA A 218 8.28 17.88 -20.38
N SER A 219 9.61 18.12 -20.31
CA SER A 219 10.57 17.08 -19.95
C SER A 219 10.43 16.72 -18.47
N TYR A 220 10.63 15.45 -18.14
CA TYR A 220 10.60 14.98 -16.76
C TYR A 220 11.89 14.25 -16.39
N GLU A 221 13.00 14.99 -16.43
CA GLU A 221 14.30 14.52 -16.00
C GLU A 221 14.42 14.68 -14.47
N VAL A 222 14.41 13.57 -13.74
CA VAL A 222 14.48 13.54 -12.27
C VAL A 222 15.92 13.37 -11.83
N THR A 223 16.43 14.34 -11.06
CA THR A 223 17.80 14.38 -10.55
C THR A 223 17.92 14.00 -9.08
N ALA A 224 16.83 14.09 -8.31
CA ALA A 224 16.79 13.67 -6.91
C ALA A 224 15.40 13.16 -6.53
N GLU A 225 15.35 12.25 -5.57
CA GLU A 225 14.13 11.56 -5.18
C GLU A 225 13.95 11.55 -3.65
N SER A 226 12.70 11.66 -3.19
CA SER A 226 12.31 11.44 -1.79
C SER A 226 10.86 10.98 -1.71
N ASN A 227 10.56 10.07 -0.77
CA ASN A 227 9.18 9.72 -0.42
C ASN A 227 8.49 10.82 0.41
N GLN A 228 9.24 11.76 0.97
CA GLN A 228 8.74 12.81 1.85
C GLN A 228 8.56 14.11 1.08
N PRO A 229 7.32 14.62 0.90
CA PRO A 229 7.06 15.87 0.17
C PRO A 229 7.75 17.08 0.76
N GLU A 230 7.93 17.13 2.09
CA GLU A 230 8.62 18.19 2.79
C GLU A 230 10.11 18.27 2.39
N VAL A 231 10.76 17.12 2.22
CA VAL A 231 12.14 17.01 1.73
C VAL A 231 12.23 17.51 0.29
N LEU A 232 11.26 17.14 -0.56
CA LEU A 232 11.19 17.64 -1.93
C LEU A 232 10.99 19.16 -1.96
N ALA A 233 10.14 19.71 -1.07
CA ALA A 233 9.97 21.17 -0.94
C ALA A 233 11.29 21.86 -0.54
N GLU A 234 12.06 21.26 0.36
CA GLU A 234 13.37 21.78 0.74
C GLU A 234 14.38 21.73 -0.40
N MET A 235 14.39 20.64 -1.18
CA MET A 235 15.22 20.54 -2.38
C MET A 235 14.92 21.65 -3.40
N VAL A 236 13.65 22.08 -3.54
CA VAL A 236 13.27 23.21 -4.38
C VAL A 236 13.86 24.51 -3.82
N ARG A 237 13.79 24.73 -2.49
CA ARG A 237 14.36 25.93 -1.82
C ARG A 237 15.87 26.01 -2.00
N LEU A 238 16.55 24.87 -1.91
CA LEU A 238 17.98 24.73 -2.16
C LEU A 238 18.38 24.95 -3.64
N GLY A 239 17.40 25.03 -4.55
CA GLY A 239 17.67 25.25 -5.96
C GLY A 239 18.05 23.99 -6.75
N LEU A 240 17.88 22.80 -6.16
CA LEU A 240 18.27 21.53 -6.78
C LEU A 240 17.37 21.12 -7.96
N GLY A 241 16.11 21.60 -7.98
CA GLY A 241 15.20 21.29 -9.08
C GLY A 241 13.79 21.82 -8.82
N TRP A 242 12.92 21.58 -9.79
CA TRP A 242 11.49 21.85 -9.72
C TRP A 242 10.78 20.68 -9.04
N ALA A 243 9.64 20.93 -8.40
CA ALA A 243 8.81 19.87 -7.85
C ALA A 243 7.33 20.09 -8.16
N VAL A 244 6.57 18.99 -8.11
CA VAL A 244 5.11 19.00 -8.11
C VAL A 244 4.65 18.47 -6.76
N LEU A 245 4.00 19.33 -5.97
CA LEU A 245 3.66 19.05 -4.57
C LEU A 245 2.25 19.54 -4.24
N PRO A 246 1.57 18.94 -3.26
CA PRO A 246 0.39 19.54 -2.64
C PRO A 246 0.74 20.85 -1.92
N SER A 247 -0.24 21.75 -1.81
CA SER A 247 -0.01 23.07 -1.22
C SER A 247 0.31 23.04 0.28
N ALA A 248 -0.17 22.04 1.01
CA ALA A 248 0.09 21.92 2.44
C ALA A 248 1.59 21.74 2.71
N GLN A 249 2.24 20.82 1.99
CA GLN A 249 3.66 20.52 2.16
C GLN A 249 4.58 21.62 1.63
N ALA A 250 4.14 22.36 0.62
CA ALA A 250 4.89 23.51 0.10
C ALA A 250 4.95 24.69 1.07
N LYS A 251 4.03 24.75 2.04
CA LYS A 251 3.98 25.78 3.08
C LYS A 251 4.74 25.42 4.36
N THR A 252 5.26 24.19 4.46
CA THR A 252 6.12 23.76 5.57
C THR A 252 7.53 24.31 5.38
N GLY A 253 8.22 24.73 6.45
CA GLY A 253 9.59 25.25 6.40
C GLY A 253 9.71 26.77 6.60
N ILE A 254 10.95 27.30 6.45
CA ILE A 254 11.28 28.69 6.76
C ILE A 254 10.65 29.67 5.75
N GLU A 255 10.64 29.32 4.47
CA GLU A 255 10.02 30.14 3.41
C GLU A 255 8.92 29.32 2.71
N ASN A 256 7.74 29.90 2.57
CA ASN A 256 6.66 29.29 1.79
C ASN A 256 7.02 29.28 0.30
N LEU A 257 6.91 28.13 -0.33
CA LEU A 257 7.02 28.05 -1.78
C LEU A 257 5.74 28.60 -2.43
N THR A 258 5.92 29.40 -3.47
CA THR A 258 4.79 29.91 -4.27
C THR A 258 4.69 29.09 -5.56
N PRO A 259 3.51 28.55 -5.88
CA PRO A 259 3.33 27.81 -7.11
C PRO A 259 3.49 28.72 -8.33
N ILE A 260 4.06 28.22 -9.41
CA ILE A 260 4.26 29.00 -10.65
C ILE A 260 2.93 29.37 -11.34
N LYS A 261 1.86 28.63 -11.05
CA LYS A 261 0.48 28.87 -11.51
C LYS A 261 -0.49 28.62 -10.36
N LYS A 262 -1.60 29.39 -10.33
CA LYS A 262 -2.69 29.20 -9.37
C LYS A 262 -3.54 27.97 -9.67
N THR A 263 -3.57 27.51 -10.94
CA THR A 263 -4.25 26.28 -11.36
C THR A 263 -3.36 25.07 -11.05
N PRO A 264 -3.91 23.99 -10.47
CA PRO A 264 -3.13 22.78 -10.24
C PRO A 264 -2.68 22.15 -11.56
N LEU A 265 -1.56 21.45 -11.53
CA LEU A 265 -1.09 20.61 -12.64
C LEU A 265 -1.96 19.37 -12.78
N ALA A 266 -2.28 18.78 -11.66
CA ALA A 266 -3.06 17.54 -11.55
C ALA A 266 -3.84 17.52 -10.24
N ILE A 267 -4.79 16.60 -10.15
CA ILE A 267 -5.47 16.23 -8.92
C ILE A 267 -5.14 14.76 -8.66
N ARG A 268 -4.55 14.45 -7.50
CA ARG A 268 -4.42 13.07 -7.08
C ARG A 268 -5.58 12.70 -6.17
N ARG A 269 -6.11 11.50 -6.34
CA ARG A 269 -7.18 10.97 -5.49
C ARG A 269 -6.58 10.16 -4.35
N LEU A 270 -7.04 10.45 -3.15
CA LEU A 270 -6.76 9.66 -1.96
C LEU A 270 -7.97 8.75 -1.71
N VAL A 271 -7.69 7.46 -1.59
CA VAL A 271 -8.71 6.41 -1.51
C VAL A 271 -8.56 5.59 -0.24
N LEU A 272 -9.71 5.14 0.27
CA LEU A 272 -9.77 4.05 1.24
C LEU A 272 -9.87 2.74 0.49
N MET A 273 -8.93 1.84 0.76
CA MET A 273 -8.89 0.52 0.13
C MET A 273 -8.97 -0.57 1.17
N ARG A 274 -9.67 -1.65 0.84
CA ARG A 274 -9.82 -2.85 1.64
C ARG A 274 -9.99 -4.08 0.75
N ARG A 275 -9.79 -5.26 1.30
CA ARG A 275 -10.15 -6.49 0.59
C ARG A 275 -11.66 -6.57 0.42
N SER A 276 -12.13 -6.92 -0.79
CA SER A 276 -13.56 -6.95 -1.13
C SER A 276 -14.33 -8.02 -0.36
N SER A 277 -13.66 -9.13 -0.01
CA SER A 277 -14.23 -10.26 0.76
C SER A 277 -14.21 -10.05 2.27
N SER A 278 -13.42 -9.08 2.79
CA SER A 278 -13.32 -8.85 4.24
C SER A 278 -14.64 -8.33 4.83
N PRO A 279 -15.20 -9.00 5.85
CA PRO A 279 -16.33 -8.46 6.56
C PRO A 279 -15.91 -7.19 7.30
N LEU A 280 -16.72 -6.15 7.22
CA LEU A 280 -16.53 -4.93 7.99
C LEU A 280 -17.16 -5.09 9.37
N ASP A 281 -16.33 -5.18 10.40
CA ASP A 281 -16.81 -5.07 11.78
C ASP A 281 -17.25 -3.63 12.12
N SER A 282 -17.96 -3.45 13.22
CA SER A 282 -18.53 -2.16 13.64
C SER A 282 -17.45 -1.09 13.92
N ALA A 283 -16.30 -1.49 14.44
CA ALA A 283 -15.21 -0.57 14.75
C ALA A 283 -14.52 -0.07 13.46
N THR A 284 -14.27 -0.97 12.50
CA THR A 284 -13.73 -0.62 11.18
C THR A 284 -14.72 0.26 10.39
N GLN A 285 -16.03 -0.03 10.44
CA GLN A 285 -17.05 0.84 9.84
C GLN A 285 -17.04 2.25 10.46
N THR A 286 -16.84 2.33 11.77
CA THR A 286 -16.73 3.61 12.47
C THR A 286 -15.47 4.36 12.04
N LEU A 287 -14.31 3.71 11.96
CA LEU A 287 -13.08 4.31 11.45
C LEU A 287 -13.26 4.87 10.04
N VAL A 288 -13.89 4.11 9.14
CA VAL A 288 -14.21 4.57 7.76
C VAL A 288 -15.04 5.84 7.78
N LYS A 289 -16.06 5.93 8.65
CA LYS A 289 -16.88 7.14 8.79
C LYS A 289 -16.05 8.35 9.24
N TYR A 290 -15.13 8.16 10.20
CA TYR A 290 -14.22 9.24 10.62
C TYR A 290 -13.31 9.67 9.47
N LEU A 291 -12.69 8.73 8.76
CA LEU A 291 -11.78 9.06 7.65
C LEU A 291 -12.47 9.73 6.45
N LYS A 292 -13.78 9.53 6.28
CA LYS A 292 -14.59 10.18 5.23
C LYS A 292 -15.20 11.51 5.66
N LYS A 293 -15.10 11.89 6.92
CA LYS A 293 -15.68 13.13 7.42
C LYS A 293 -15.11 14.31 6.64
N ILE A 294 -15.98 15.02 5.92
CA ILE A 294 -15.60 16.25 5.23
C ILE A 294 -15.45 17.32 6.31
N GLU A 295 -14.28 17.98 6.38
CA GLU A 295 -14.14 19.18 7.17
C GLU A 295 -15.10 20.25 6.62
N THR A 296 -16.10 20.63 7.44
CA THR A 296 -17.03 21.73 7.16
C THR A 296 -16.41 23.06 7.52
#